data_f4cea5eb2e1da9d3d625edf5fd4de1c6
#
_entry.id   f4cea5eb2e1da9d3d625edf5fd4de1c6
#
_cell.length_a   1.000
_cell.length_b   1.000
_cell.length_c   1.000
_cell.angle_alpha   90.00
_cell.angle_beta   90.00
_cell.angle_gamma   90.00
#
_symmetry.space_group_name_H-M   'P 1'
#
loop_
_entity.id
_entity.type
_entity.pdbx_description
1 polymer ?
#
loop_
_entity_poly.entity_id
_entity_poly.type
_entity_poly.pdbx_seq_one_letter_code
_entity_poly.pdbx_strand_id
1 'polypeptide(L)'
;MRLYNKLTDPDRRRRGGGIRPFFLVVIVALACWAFWNNNQRRLETIAMQGLFVDETQSLSETHKAEVLRYLKSFKKDFGIPLEVHILRRPPAISANDVSRIYLDLVPARGRAYLHLPPLVRRAVGEEFIRDFEMSFSRDFAAGDWRPGLVSAILALRAKLVDVTR
;
A
#
# COMPACT_ATOMS: atom_id res chain seq x y z
N MET A 1 -49.42 54.05 48.58
CA MET A 1 -48.17 53.43 49.09
C MET A 1 -48.25 51.89 49.00
N ARG A 2 -47.69 51.26 47.93
CA ARG A 2 -47.31 49.87 47.82
C ARG A 2 -47.15 49.56 46.32
N LEU A 3 -46.03 50.03 45.79
CA LEU A 3 -45.42 49.56 44.51
C LEU A 3 -44.14 48.86 44.93
N TYR A 4 -44.14 47.57 45.13
CA TYR A 4 -42.93 46.77 45.16
C TYR A 4 -43.37 45.32 45.17
N ASN A 5 -43.26 44.60 44.07
CA ASN A 5 -42.87 43.23 43.95
C ASN A 5 -43.33 42.63 42.63
N LYS A 6 -42.58 42.87 41.57
CA LYS A 6 -42.75 42.11 40.33
C LYS A 6 -41.46 42.08 39.54
N LEU A 7 -40.39 41.68 40.19
CA LEU A 7 -39.12 41.48 39.53
C LEU A 7 -38.31 40.41 40.29
N THR A 8 -38.68 39.17 40.16
CA THR A 8 -37.75 38.02 40.24
C THR A 8 -38.55 36.76 39.98
N ASP A 9 -38.72 36.44 38.70
CA ASP A 9 -39.11 35.09 38.29
C ASP A 9 -37.84 34.36 37.87
N PRO A 10 -37.24 33.50 38.73
CA PRO A 10 -35.98 32.80 38.45
C PRO A 10 -36.15 31.58 37.52
N ASP A 11 -37.38 31.27 37.08
CA ASP A 11 -37.67 30.00 36.42
C ASP A 11 -37.60 30.01 34.86
N ARG A 12 -37.24 31.14 34.24
CA ARG A 12 -37.13 31.26 32.79
C ARG A 12 -35.80 30.84 32.18
N ARG A 13 -34.82 30.40 32.98
CA ARG A 13 -33.46 30.07 32.46
C ARG A 13 -33.13 28.59 32.30
N ARG A 14 -34.08 27.64 32.39
CA ARG A 14 -33.76 26.21 32.34
C ARG A 14 -34.36 25.37 31.18
N ARG A 15 -34.88 25.95 30.14
CA ARG A 15 -35.49 25.17 29.03
C ARG A 15 -34.81 25.30 27.66
N GLY A 16 -33.54 25.69 27.58
CA GLY A 16 -32.81 25.80 26.31
C GLY A 16 -31.48 25.05 26.26
N GLY A 17 -31.12 24.27 27.29
CA GLY A 17 -29.75 23.76 27.49
C GLY A 17 -29.39 22.38 26.94
N GLY A 18 -30.35 21.55 26.52
CA GLY A 18 -30.05 20.15 26.17
C GLY A 18 -29.60 19.90 24.73
N ILE A 19 -29.99 20.74 23.80
CA ILE A 19 -29.72 20.49 22.36
C ILE A 19 -28.34 20.99 21.94
N ARG A 20 -27.86 22.09 22.51
CA ARG A 20 -26.55 22.67 22.17
C ARG A 20 -25.36 21.76 22.51
N PRO A 21 -25.24 21.16 23.73
CA PRO A 21 -24.15 20.25 24.01
C PRO A 21 -24.20 18.97 23.16
N PHE A 22 -25.39 18.47 22.81
CA PHE A 22 -25.54 17.32 21.93
C PHE A 22 -24.98 17.60 20.52
N PHE A 23 -25.32 18.75 19.91
CA PHE A 23 -24.75 19.15 18.61
C PHE A 23 -23.23 19.29 18.65
N LEU A 24 -22.68 19.80 19.74
CA LEU A 24 -21.26 19.96 19.92
C LEU A 24 -20.55 18.58 19.96
N VAL A 25 -21.11 17.61 20.69
CA VAL A 25 -20.60 16.24 20.73
C VAL A 25 -20.66 15.58 19.34
N VAL A 26 -21.76 15.76 18.61
CA VAL A 26 -21.90 15.21 17.24
C VAL A 26 -20.86 15.83 16.29
N ILE A 27 -20.64 17.16 16.35
CA ILE A 27 -19.63 17.84 15.52
C ILE A 27 -18.24 17.32 15.85
N VAL A 28 -17.88 17.18 17.13
CA VAL A 28 -16.58 16.64 17.55
C VAL A 28 -16.42 15.18 17.09
N ALA A 29 -17.44 14.35 17.23
CA ALA A 29 -17.42 12.97 16.77
C ALA A 29 -17.22 12.87 15.25
N LEU A 30 -17.92 13.70 14.46
CA LEU A 30 -17.74 13.78 13.02
C LEU A 30 -16.35 14.28 12.62
N ALA A 31 -15.82 15.28 13.32
CA ALA A 31 -14.47 15.79 13.10
C ALA A 31 -13.41 14.70 13.40
N CYS A 32 -13.55 13.99 14.52
CA CYS A 32 -12.67 12.88 14.87
C CYS A 32 -12.76 11.74 13.84
N TRP A 33 -13.97 11.40 13.41
CA TRP A 33 -14.18 10.37 12.38
C TRP A 33 -13.58 10.77 11.04
N ALA A 34 -13.79 12.01 10.58
CA ALA A 34 -13.22 12.54 9.35
C ALA A 34 -11.69 12.59 9.42
N PHE A 35 -11.12 13.01 10.55
CA PHE A 35 -9.68 13.01 10.80
C PHE A 35 -9.11 11.58 10.77
N TRP A 36 -9.76 10.64 11.45
CA TRP A 36 -9.36 9.23 11.48
C TRP A 36 -9.35 8.62 10.08
N ASN A 37 -10.44 8.80 9.33
CA ASN A 37 -10.58 8.29 7.97
C ASN A 37 -9.54 8.91 7.00
N ASN A 38 -9.30 10.23 7.12
CA ASN A 38 -8.29 10.91 6.32
C ASN A 38 -6.86 10.47 6.68
N ASN A 39 -6.59 10.26 7.96
CA ASN A 39 -5.28 9.80 8.42
C ASN A 39 -4.98 8.36 7.99
N GLN A 40 -5.96 7.47 8.03
CA GLN A 40 -5.80 6.10 7.51
C GLN A 40 -5.45 6.10 6.02
N ARG A 41 -6.13 6.89 5.21
CA ARG A 41 -5.82 7.02 3.77
C ARG A 41 -4.41 7.54 3.51
N ARG A 42 -3.92 8.47 4.32
CA ARG A 42 -2.54 8.99 4.20
C ARG A 42 -1.50 7.93 4.57
N LEU A 43 -1.72 7.18 5.65
CA LEU A 43 -0.83 6.09 6.06
C LEU A 43 -0.77 4.98 5.00
N GLU A 44 -1.89 4.62 4.40
CA GLU A 44 -1.94 3.68 3.28
C GLU A 44 -1.16 4.21 2.07
N THR A 45 -1.28 5.49 1.74
CA THR A 45 -0.56 6.11 0.61
C THR A 45 0.95 6.10 0.85
N ILE A 46 1.41 6.44 2.05
CA ILE A 46 2.84 6.41 2.42
C ILE A 46 3.37 4.98 2.42
N ALA A 47 2.61 4.02 2.98
CA ALA A 47 2.99 2.61 2.97
C ALA A 47 3.07 2.03 1.55
N MET A 48 2.30 2.59 0.60
CA MET A 48 2.32 2.17 -0.80
C MET A 48 3.44 2.80 -1.61
N GLN A 49 3.86 4.01 -1.28
CA GLN A 49 5.00 4.65 -1.94
C GLN A 49 6.30 3.83 -1.77
N GLY A 50 6.40 3.05 -0.68
CA GLY A 50 7.50 2.12 -0.48
C GLY A 50 7.37 0.79 -1.23
N LEU A 51 6.16 0.38 -1.67
CA LEU A 51 5.97 -0.89 -2.37
C LEU A 51 6.33 -0.82 -3.86
N PHE A 52 6.35 0.37 -4.44
CA PHE A 52 6.61 0.54 -5.86
C PHE A 52 7.43 1.81 -6.11
N VAL A 53 8.60 1.63 -6.72
CA VAL A 53 9.52 2.71 -7.09
C VAL A 53 9.81 2.60 -8.59
N ASP A 54 9.56 3.66 -9.35
CA ASP A 54 9.89 3.75 -10.78
C ASP A 54 10.79 4.95 -11.04
N GLU A 55 12.11 4.71 -10.99
CA GLU A 55 13.12 5.74 -11.30
C GLU A 55 13.15 6.12 -12.78
N THR A 56 12.66 5.21 -13.63
CA THR A 56 12.71 5.38 -15.09
C THR A 56 11.51 6.11 -15.65
N GLN A 57 10.44 6.21 -14.85
CA GLN A 57 9.14 6.75 -15.27
C GLN A 57 8.60 6.09 -16.54
N SER A 58 8.91 4.80 -16.72
CA SER A 58 8.57 4.05 -17.92
C SER A 58 7.16 3.50 -17.91
N LEU A 59 6.48 3.45 -16.75
CA LEU A 59 5.11 2.99 -16.62
C LEU A 59 4.12 4.16 -16.65
N SER A 60 3.00 3.95 -17.34
CA SER A 60 1.86 4.86 -17.27
C SER A 60 1.19 4.78 -15.88
N GLU A 61 0.47 5.82 -15.49
CA GLU A 61 -0.26 5.85 -14.21
C GLU A 61 -1.28 4.71 -14.09
N THR A 62 -1.87 4.30 -15.21
CA THR A 62 -2.80 3.16 -15.26
C THR A 62 -2.10 1.85 -14.90
N HIS A 63 -0.93 1.58 -15.49
CA HIS A 63 -0.13 0.39 -15.17
C HIS A 63 0.41 0.42 -13.74
N LYS A 64 0.85 1.61 -13.25
CA LYS A 64 1.27 1.76 -11.85
C LYS A 64 0.14 1.41 -10.89
N ALA A 65 -1.07 1.94 -11.14
CA ALA A 65 -2.23 1.65 -10.30
C ALA A 65 -2.59 0.16 -10.30
N GLU A 66 -2.46 -0.51 -11.45
CA GLU A 66 -2.68 -1.95 -11.59
C GLU A 66 -1.65 -2.75 -10.80
N VAL A 67 -0.36 -2.48 -10.96
CA VAL A 67 0.71 -3.12 -10.21
C VAL A 67 0.50 -2.94 -8.71
N LEU A 68 0.25 -1.71 -8.25
CA LEU A 68 0.00 -1.43 -6.84
C LEU A 68 -1.19 -2.22 -6.27
N ARG A 69 -2.24 -2.45 -7.06
CA ARG A 69 -3.37 -3.29 -6.64
C ARG A 69 -2.93 -4.73 -6.37
N TYR A 70 -2.08 -5.31 -7.24
CA TYR A 70 -1.54 -6.65 -7.02
C TYR A 70 -0.59 -6.72 -5.84
N LEU A 71 0.28 -5.71 -5.63
CA LEU A 71 1.19 -5.67 -4.49
C LEU A 71 0.43 -5.60 -3.15
N LYS A 72 -0.69 -4.85 -3.10
CA LYS A 72 -1.57 -4.82 -1.92
C LYS A 72 -2.17 -6.18 -1.62
N SER A 73 -2.73 -6.84 -2.65
CA SER A 73 -3.32 -8.16 -2.46
C SER A 73 -2.27 -9.17 -2.01
N PHE A 74 -1.06 -9.09 -2.56
CA PHE A 74 0.06 -9.96 -2.21
C PHE A 74 0.40 -9.87 -0.71
N LYS A 75 0.56 -8.66 -0.17
CA LYS A 75 0.80 -8.45 1.27
C LYS A 75 -0.35 -9.00 2.13
N LYS A 76 -1.59 -8.84 1.67
CA LYS A 76 -2.78 -9.34 2.38
C LYS A 76 -2.81 -10.87 2.41
N ASP A 77 -2.45 -11.51 1.30
CA ASP A 77 -2.56 -12.96 1.14
C ASP A 77 -1.42 -13.73 1.85
N PHE A 78 -0.20 -13.18 1.81
CA PHE A 78 1.00 -13.86 2.32
C PHE A 78 1.60 -13.25 3.59
N GLY A 79 1.14 -12.07 4.02
CA GLY A 79 1.71 -11.36 5.16
C GLY A 79 3.10 -10.74 4.90
N ILE A 80 3.74 -11.07 3.77
CA ILE A 80 5.06 -10.59 3.36
C ILE A 80 4.86 -9.55 2.25
N PRO A 81 5.37 -8.32 2.37
CA PRO A 81 5.27 -7.33 1.31
C PRO A 81 6.18 -7.71 0.13
N LEU A 82 5.65 -7.56 -1.09
CA LEU A 82 6.41 -7.56 -2.33
C LEU A 82 6.64 -6.11 -2.74
N GLU A 83 7.91 -5.73 -2.90
CA GLU A 83 8.34 -4.42 -3.39
C GLU A 83 8.86 -4.57 -4.82
N VAL A 84 8.44 -3.67 -5.69
CA VAL A 84 8.87 -3.64 -7.09
C VAL A 84 9.60 -2.34 -7.36
N HIS A 85 10.86 -2.45 -7.81
CA HIS A 85 11.68 -1.32 -8.16
C HIS A 85 12.07 -1.39 -9.63
N ILE A 86 11.80 -0.33 -10.37
CA ILE A 86 12.27 -0.15 -11.74
C ILE A 86 13.43 0.85 -11.68
N LEU A 87 14.64 0.33 -11.82
CA LEU A 87 15.87 1.03 -11.55
C LEU A 87 16.60 1.41 -12.85
N ARG A 88 17.30 2.53 -12.83
CA ARG A 88 18.21 2.91 -13.92
C ARG A 88 19.53 2.16 -13.88
N ARG A 89 19.94 1.71 -12.68
CA ARG A 89 21.20 0.98 -12.43
C ARG A 89 20.90 -0.26 -11.59
N PRO A 90 21.75 -1.30 -11.66
CA PRO A 90 21.61 -2.44 -10.78
C PRO A 90 21.60 -1.99 -9.31
N PRO A 91 20.79 -2.65 -8.46
CA PRO A 91 20.80 -2.34 -7.04
C PRO A 91 22.20 -2.54 -6.47
N ALA A 92 22.67 -1.60 -5.65
CA ALA A 92 23.82 -1.83 -4.81
C ALA A 92 23.46 -2.98 -3.87
N ILE A 93 24.22 -4.08 -3.94
CA ILE A 93 24.00 -5.32 -3.20
C ILE A 93 23.63 -5.00 -1.76
N SER A 94 22.37 -5.13 -1.37
CA SER A 94 21.95 -5.46 -0.01
C SER A 94 20.46 -5.39 0.23
N ALA A 95 19.66 -6.17 -0.43
CA ALA A 95 18.34 -6.49 0.11
C ALA A 95 18.47 -7.74 1.01
N ASN A 96 19.20 -7.63 2.11
CA ASN A 96 19.20 -8.66 3.16
C ASN A 96 18.06 -8.44 4.17
N ASP A 97 17.00 -7.74 3.76
CA ASP A 97 15.80 -7.68 4.58
C ASP A 97 15.06 -9.00 4.46
N VAL A 98 15.22 -9.83 5.48
CA VAL A 98 14.61 -11.18 5.57
C VAL A 98 13.08 -11.13 5.69
N SER A 99 12.48 -9.94 5.75
CA SER A 99 11.05 -9.73 5.97
C SER A 99 10.29 -9.36 4.71
N ARG A 100 10.97 -9.12 3.56
CA ARG A 100 10.38 -8.59 2.34
C ARG A 100 10.85 -9.34 1.11
N ILE A 101 10.03 -9.30 0.07
CA ILE A 101 10.38 -9.77 -1.27
C ILE A 101 10.66 -8.54 -2.12
N TYR A 102 11.78 -8.53 -2.86
CA TYR A 102 12.12 -7.47 -3.80
C TYR A 102 12.18 -8.00 -5.21
N LEU A 103 11.57 -7.28 -6.12
CA LEU A 103 11.69 -7.49 -7.57
C LEU A 103 12.30 -6.23 -8.18
N ASP A 104 13.58 -6.28 -8.47
CA ASP A 104 14.33 -5.18 -9.06
C ASP A 104 14.44 -5.39 -10.57
N LEU A 105 13.89 -4.47 -11.34
CA LEU A 105 13.93 -4.45 -12.79
C LEU A 105 14.92 -3.40 -13.27
N VAL A 106 15.83 -3.77 -14.17
CA VAL A 106 16.79 -2.86 -14.81
C VAL A 106 16.61 -2.92 -16.34
N PRO A 107 15.60 -2.21 -16.89
CA PRO A 107 15.27 -2.29 -18.30
C PRO A 107 16.45 -1.95 -19.22
N ALA A 108 17.26 -0.97 -18.84
CA ALA A 108 18.46 -0.56 -19.61
C ALA A 108 19.49 -1.69 -19.75
N ARG A 109 19.46 -2.72 -18.90
CA ARG A 109 20.34 -3.90 -18.98
C ARG A 109 19.62 -5.18 -19.36
N GLY A 110 18.30 -5.12 -19.56
CA GLY A 110 17.48 -6.29 -19.87
C GLY A 110 17.51 -7.34 -18.76
N ARG A 111 17.56 -6.92 -17.49
CA ARG A 111 17.68 -7.83 -16.35
C ARG A 111 16.64 -7.56 -15.28
N ALA A 112 16.20 -8.65 -14.65
CA ALA A 112 15.41 -8.64 -13.43
C ALA A 112 16.15 -9.41 -12.34
N TYR A 113 15.95 -9.04 -11.09
CA TYR A 113 16.50 -9.70 -9.91
C TYR A 113 15.38 -9.93 -8.91
N LEU A 114 15.20 -11.19 -8.51
CA LEU A 114 14.21 -11.59 -7.52
C LEU A 114 14.91 -11.94 -6.20
N HIS A 115 14.74 -11.09 -5.19
CA HIS A 115 15.27 -11.29 -3.86
C HIS A 115 14.17 -11.81 -2.94
N LEU A 116 14.38 -13.00 -2.42
CA LEU A 116 13.43 -13.69 -1.53
C LEU A 116 14.03 -13.89 -0.15
N PRO A 117 13.23 -13.79 0.93
CA PRO A 117 13.64 -14.23 2.25
C PRO A 117 14.16 -15.68 2.21
N PRO A 118 15.16 -16.06 3.01
CA PRO A 118 15.80 -17.39 2.92
C PRO A 118 14.83 -18.57 2.99
N LEU A 119 13.80 -18.48 3.83
CA LEU A 119 12.78 -19.54 3.94
C LEU A 119 11.90 -19.62 2.67
N VAL A 120 11.50 -18.47 2.15
CA VAL A 120 10.69 -18.39 0.92
C VAL A 120 11.52 -18.89 -0.26
N ARG A 121 12.78 -18.47 -0.37
CA ARG A 121 13.71 -18.90 -1.41
C ARG A 121 13.87 -20.42 -1.44
N ARG A 122 14.05 -21.04 -0.26
CA ARG A 122 14.15 -22.49 -0.14
C ARG A 122 12.86 -23.20 -0.55
N ALA A 123 11.69 -22.65 -0.18
CA ALA A 123 10.40 -23.23 -0.52
C ALA A 123 10.08 -23.12 -2.03
N VAL A 124 10.39 -21.96 -2.63
CA VAL A 124 10.14 -21.68 -4.05
C VAL A 124 11.09 -22.43 -4.97
N GLY A 125 12.37 -22.59 -4.57
CA GLY A 125 13.41 -23.27 -5.32
C GLY A 125 14.19 -22.39 -6.28
N GLU A 126 15.47 -22.69 -6.48
CA GLU A 126 16.38 -21.91 -7.32
C GLU A 126 16.03 -22.00 -8.82
N GLU A 127 15.44 -23.12 -9.25
CA GLU A 127 15.01 -23.30 -10.63
C GLU A 127 13.91 -22.29 -11.00
N PHE A 128 12.88 -22.17 -10.15
CA PHE A 128 11.83 -21.19 -10.39
C PHE A 128 12.39 -19.76 -10.43
N ILE A 129 13.29 -19.40 -9.51
CA ILE A 129 13.90 -18.06 -9.48
C ILE A 129 14.62 -17.77 -10.79
N ARG A 130 15.40 -18.70 -11.28
CA ARG A 130 16.13 -18.58 -12.55
C ARG A 130 15.20 -18.40 -13.73
N ASP A 131 14.17 -19.25 -13.82
CA ASP A 131 13.18 -19.19 -14.90
C ASP A 131 12.37 -17.89 -14.87
N PHE A 132 12.04 -17.43 -13.67
CA PHE A 132 11.38 -16.15 -13.45
C PHE A 132 12.23 -14.98 -13.96
N GLU A 133 13.50 -14.91 -13.59
CA GLU A 133 14.41 -13.85 -14.04
C GLU A 133 14.67 -13.96 -15.57
N MET A 134 14.79 -15.16 -16.12
CA MET A 134 14.94 -15.37 -17.56
C MET A 134 13.71 -14.96 -18.37
N SER A 135 12.50 -15.09 -17.82
CA SER A 135 11.28 -14.64 -18.50
C SER A 135 11.33 -13.14 -18.79
N PHE A 136 11.78 -12.33 -17.82
CA PHE A 136 11.98 -10.90 -18.02
C PHE A 136 13.03 -10.57 -19.06
N SER A 137 14.11 -11.34 -19.16
CA SER A 137 15.15 -11.12 -20.17
C SER A 137 14.59 -11.23 -21.60
N ARG A 138 13.64 -12.13 -21.81
CA ARG A 138 12.91 -12.26 -23.09
C ARG A 138 12.00 -11.06 -23.35
N ASP A 139 11.25 -10.63 -22.35
CA ASP A 139 10.33 -9.49 -22.46
C ASP A 139 11.08 -8.18 -22.72
N PHE A 140 12.24 -7.99 -22.08
CA PHE A 140 13.11 -6.86 -22.34
C PHE A 140 13.67 -6.87 -23.76
N ALA A 141 14.08 -8.03 -24.26
CA ALA A 141 14.56 -8.19 -25.64
C ALA A 141 13.47 -7.90 -26.67
N ALA A 142 12.22 -8.22 -26.37
CA ALA A 142 11.05 -7.90 -27.18
C ALA A 142 10.65 -6.42 -27.12
N GLY A 143 11.21 -5.63 -26.17
CA GLY A 143 10.93 -4.21 -25.99
C GLY A 143 9.62 -3.88 -25.28
N ASP A 144 8.83 -4.88 -24.91
CA ASP A 144 7.55 -4.71 -24.19
C ASP A 144 7.47 -5.60 -22.95
N TRP A 145 8.24 -5.21 -21.93
CA TRP A 145 8.30 -5.91 -20.66
C TRP A 145 7.16 -5.53 -19.68
N ARG A 146 6.42 -4.46 -19.96
CA ARG A 146 5.41 -3.92 -19.04
C ARG A 146 4.25 -4.87 -18.76
N PRO A 147 3.64 -5.53 -19.78
CA PRO A 147 2.63 -6.56 -19.53
C PRO A 147 3.21 -7.77 -18.80
N GLY A 148 4.48 -8.10 -19.05
CA GLY A 148 5.21 -9.17 -18.39
C GLY A 148 5.31 -9.00 -16.88
N LEU A 149 5.38 -7.76 -16.39
CA LEU A 149 5.47 -7.47 -14.95
C LEU A 149 4.25 -7.99 -14.17
N VAL A 150 3.05 -7.74 -14.66
CA VAL A 150 1.82 -8.23 -14.01
C VAL A 150 1.78 -9.76 -14.05
N SER A 151 2.10 -10.35 -15.22
CA SER A 151 2.15 -11.81 -15.38
C SER A 151 3.16 -12.46 -14.43
N ALA A 152 4.32 -11.84 -14.24
CA ALA A 152 5.34 -12.32 -13.31
C ALA A 152 4.88 -12.24 -11.85
N ILE A 153 4.24 -11.16 -11.43
CA ILE A 153 3.67 -11.06 -10.07
C ILE A 153 2.64 -12.17 -9.83
N LEU A 154 1.80 -12.44 -10.83
CA LEU A 154 0.82 -13.53 -10.75
C LEU A 154 1.47 -14.91 -10.72
N ALA A 155 2.54 -15.14 -11.50
CA ALA A 155 3.30 -16.39 -11.47
C ALA A 155 3.97 -16.62 -10.12
N LEU A 156 4.59 -15.59 -9.54
CA LEU A 156 5.17 -15.65 -8.20
C LEU A 156 4.09 -15.96 -7.15
N ARG A 157 2.94 -15.31 -7.24
CA ARG A 157 1.79 -15.57 -6.35
C ARG A 157 1.32 -17.02 -6.46
N ALA A 158 1.15 -17.55 -7.67
CA ALA A 158 0.72 -18.92 -7.90
C ALA A 158 1.71 -19.90 -7.28
N LYS A 159 3.03 -19.68 -7.48
CA LYS A 159 4.08 -20.51 -6.89
C LYS A 159 4.05 -20.48 -5.36
N LEU A 160 3.85 -19.32 -4.74
CA LEU A 160 3.75 -19.22 -3.28
C LEU A 160 2.51 -19.92 -2.72
N VAL A 161 1.38 -19.85 -3.42
CA VAL A 161 0.18 -20.62 -3.02
C VAL A 161 0.44 -22.12 -3.06
N ASP A 162 1.16 -22.59 -4.08
CA ASP A 162 1.48 -24.02 -4.24
C ASP A 162 2.39 -24.54 -3.11
N VAL A 163 3.37 -23.76 -2.69
CA VAL A 163 4.32 -24.17 -1.62
C VAL A 163 3.79 -23.93 -0.18
N THR A 164 2.66 -23.26 -0.01
CA THR A 164 2.04 -23.01 1.31
C THR A 164 0.85 -23.94 1.58
N ARG A 165 0.48 -24.80 0.63
CA ARG A 165 -0.51 -25.87 0.80
C ARG A 165 0.10 -27.14 1.33
#